data_8cada431a757b628e6f9303a6e9728e4
#
_entry.id   8cada431a757b628e6f9303a6e9728e4
#
_cell.length_a   1.000
_cell.length_b   1.000
_cell.length_c   1.000
_cell.angle_alpha   90.00
_cell.angle_beta   90.00
_cell.angle_gamma   90.00
#
_symmetry.space_group_name_H-M   'P 1'
#
loop_
_entity.id
_entity.type
_entity.pdbx_description
1 polymer ?
#
loop_
_entity_poly.entity_id
_entity_poly.type
_entity_poly.pdbx_seq_one_letter_code
_entity_poly.pdbx_strand_id
1 'polypeptide(L)'
;MTALLKTENLSKTYPGFRLDNVSLRVEPGEIVGFIGRNGAGKSTTLKSLLGFVHPDSGETEFFGMPFRGNENAIKQQIGFVPGGVDYYPKSKIRTLVGVTSRFYKNWDEKVCDELLDRFGIPQSKTPSELSAGMKVKLALTLALSHGAKLLILDEPTSGLDPVSRDELLDILLDLRKDGIGILFSTHIISDLERAADRIVYIRNGNIAADRTVGEFESDYRLLFYTGRPEGIELIGERAERDGFTALVKSETGLGEKAGLEDIMLHLERSTK
;
A
#
# COMPACT_ATOMS: atom_id res chain seq x y z
N MET A 1 16.20 -14.59 -5.77
CA MET A 1 15.32 -14.85 -4.60
C MET A 1 13.91 -15.02 -5.11
N THR A 2 13.07 -15.80 -4.42
CA THR A 2 11.67 -15.96 -4.82
C THR A 2 10.86 -14.82 -4.22
N ALA A 3 10.03 -14.16 -5.04
CA ALA A 3 9.15 -13.10 -4.57
C ALA A 3 8.21 -13.60 -3.46
N LEU A 4 7.89 -12.76 -2.49
CA LEU A 4 6.92 -13.07 -1.44
C LEU A 4 5.48 -13.06 -1.96
N LEU A 5 5.22 -12.19 -2.94
CA LEU A 5 3.97 -12.06 -3.67
C LEU A 5 4.27 -11.83 -5.13
N LYS A 6 3.57 -12.52 -6.00
CA LYS A 6 3.51 -12.25 -7.44
C LYS A 6 2.09 -12.46 -7.91
N THR A 7 1.55 -11.50 -8.65
CA THR A 7 0.29 -11.69 -9.37
C THR A 7 0.44 -11.25 -10.82
N GLU A 8 -0.20 -11.96 -11.72
CA GLU A 8 -0.14 -11.74 -13.17
C GLU A 8 -1.54 -11.68 -13.75
N ASN A 9 -1.80 -10.62 -14.52
CA ASN A 9 -3.02 -10.39 -15.29
C ASN A 9 -4.32 -10.51 -14.46
N LEU A 10 -4.26 -10.08 -13.19
CA LEU A 10 -5.40 -10.11 -12.29
C LEU A 10 -6.50 -9.19 -12.79
N SER A 11 -7.68 -9.75 -13.05
CA SER A 11 -8.82 -8.98 -13.58
C SER A 11 -10.08 -9.27 -12.81
N LYS A 12 -10.92 -8.21 -12.63
CA LYS A 12 -12.23 -8.31 -11.99
C LYS A 12 -13.18 -7.28 -12.54
N THR A 13 -14.36 -7.70 -12.96
CA THR A 13 -15.40 -6.84 -13.54
C THR A 13 -16.54 -6.64 -12.56
N TYR A 14 -16.95 -5.38 -12.41
CA TYR A 14 -18.16 -4.95 -11.69
C TYR A 14 -18.99 -4.04 -12.59
N PRO A 15 -20.29 -3.84 -12.31
CA PRO A 15 -21.03 -2.78 -12.96
C PRO A 15 -20.35 -1.41 -12.79
N GLY A 16 -19.92 -0.81 -13.90
CA GLY A 16 -19.28 0.51 -13.90
C GLY A 16 -17.79 0.57 -13.53
N PHE A 17 -17.15 -0.58 -13.22
CA PHE A 17 -15.72 -0.64 -12.92
C PHE A 17 -15.10 -1.95 -13.36
N ARG A 18 -13.88 -1.91 -13.89
CA ARG A 18 -13.08 -3.07 -14.22
C ARG A 18 -11.67 -2.92 -13.68
N LEU A 19 -11.21 -3.91 -12.91
CA LEU A 19 -9.81 -4.16 -12.69
C LEU A 19 -9.29 -4.96 -13.88
N ASP A 20 -8.26 -4.49 -14.57
CA ASP A 20 -7.86 -5.06 -15.85
C ASP A 20 -6.36 -5.35 -15.91
N ASN A 21 -6.03 -6.65 -16.01
CA ASN A 21 -4.67 -7.16 -16.19
C ASN A 21 -3.64 -6.61 -15.17
N VAL A 22 -4.03 -6.48 -13.91
CA VAL A 22 -3.14 -5.99 -12.86
C VAL A 22 -2.08 -7.04 -12.56
N SER A 23 -0.81 -6.65 -12.71
CA SER A 23 0.36 -7.46 -12.38
C SER A 23 1.23 -6.67 -11.42
N LEU A 24 1.67 -7.29 -10.32
CA LEU A 24 2.59 -6.72 -9.36
C LEU A 24 3.35 -7.81 -8.60
N ARG A 25 4.43 -7.43 -7.94
CA ARG A 25 5.21 -8.33 -7.09
C ARG A 25 5.68 -7.61 -5.83
N VAL A 26 6.10 -8.37 -4.83
CA VAL A 26 6.75 -7.87 -3.62
C VAL A 26 7.90 -8.81 -3.28
N GLU A 27 9.08 -8.25 -3.11
CA GLU A 27 10.29 -8.99 -2.76
C GLU A 27 10.52 -8.98 -1.22
N PRO A 28 11.34 -9.90 -0.68
CA PRO A 28 11.76 -9.85 0.73
C PRO A 28 12.46 -8.53 1.05
N GLY A 29 12.07 -7.87 2.15
CA GLY A 29 12.67 -6.61 2.58
C GLY A 29 12.41 -5.44 1.62
N GLU A 30 11.31 -5.49 0.88
CA GLU A 30 10.86 -4.42 -0.02
C GLU A 30 9.56 -3.80 0.51
N ILE A 31 9.48 -2.48 0.48
CA ILE A 31 8.24 -1.73 0.71
C ILE A 31 7.70 -1.26 -0.64
N VAL A 32 6.56 -1.82 -1.04
CA VAL A 32 5.85 -1.43 -2.26
C VAL A 32 4.66 -0.55 -1.89
N GLY A 33 4.70 0.69 -2.34
CA GLY A 33 3.58 1.62 -2.22
C GLY A 33 2.59 1.42 -3.38
N PHE A 34 1.37 1.02 -3.07
CA PHE A 34 0.30 0.84 -4.05
C PHE A 34 -0.59 2.08 -4.08
N ILE A 35 -0.34 2.98 -5.02
CA ILE A 35 -0.98 4.29 -5.07
C ILE A 35 -2.00 4.41 -6.18
N GLY A 36 -3.03 5.22 -5.94
CA GLY A 36 -4.07 5.61 -6.89
C GLY A 36 -5.20 6.33 -6.19
N ARG A 37 -6.04 7.02 -6.95
CA ARG A 37 -7.22 7.72 -6.42
C ARG A 37 -8.20 6.76 -5.77
N ASN A 38 -9.13 7.31 -4.99
CA ASN A 38 -10.27 6.56 -4.50
C ASN A 38 -11.09 6.04 -5.69
N GLY A 39 -11.43 4.73 -5.66
CA GLY A 39 -12.10 4.07 -6.77
C GLY A 39 -11.18 3.55 -7.89
N ALA A 40 -9.86 3.80 -7.85
CA ALA A 40 -8.92 3.32 -8.87
C ALA A 40 -8.74 1.79 -8.90
N GLY A 41 -9.13 1.07 -7.83
CA GLY A 41 -9.02 -0.39 -7.74
C GLY A 41 -8.11 -0.93 -6.65
N LYS A 42 -7.50 -0.08 -5.81
CA LYS A 42 -6.55 -0.50 -4.76
C LYS A 42 -7.12 -1.60 -3.86
N SER A 43 -8.18 -1.30 -3.11
CA SER A 43 -8.78 -2.27 -2.18
C SER A 43 -9.36 -3.50 -2.90
N THR A 44 -9.85 -3.35 -4.14
CA THR A 44 -10.29 -4.49 -4.96
C THR A 44 -9.13 -5.42 -5.26
N THR A 45 -7.97 -4.86 -5.66
CA THR A 45 -6.76 -5.64 -5.88
C THR A 45 -6.33 -6.38 -4.62
N LEU A 46 -6.16 -5.66 -3.48
CA LEU A 46 -5.74 -6.29 -2.22
C LEU A 46 -6.71 -7.38 -1.76
N LYS A 47 -8.02 -7.15 -1.88
CA LYS A 47 -9.04 -8.15 -1.54
C LYS A 47 -9.00 -9.36 -2.48
N SER A 48 -8.69 -9.16 -3.77
CA SER A 48 -8.55 -10.26 -4.73
C SER A 48 -7.31 -11.09 -4.45
N LEU A 49 -6.17 -10.46 -4.13
CA LEU A 49 -4.94 -11.15 -3.72
C LEU A 49 -5.18 -12.08 -2.53
N LEU A 50 -5.98 -11.66 -1.56
CA LEU A 50 -6.27 -12.40 -0.32
C LEU A 50 -7.46 -13.37 -0.43
N GLY A 51 -8.10 -13.44 -1.61
CA GLY A 51 -9.24 -14.32 -1.86
C GLY A 51 -10.56 -13.85 -1.23
N PHE A 52 -10.65 -12.62 -0.72
CA PHE A 52 -11.92 -12.02 -0.27
C PHE A 52 -12.82 -11.64 -1.46
N VAL A 53 -12.22 -11.41 -2.61
CA VAL A 53 -12.89 -11.22 -3.89
C VAL A 53 -12.30 -12.23 -4.86
N HIS A 54 -13.15 -13.00 -5.51
CA HIS A 54 -12.70 -13.94 -6.56
C HIS A 54 -12.44 -13.17 -7.85
N PRO A 55 -11.20 -13.17 -8.37
CA PRO A 55 -10.89 -12.58 -9.66
C PRO A 55 -11.59 -13.35 -10.78
N ASP A 56 -11.86 -12.69 -11.90
CA ASP A 56 -12.42 -13.31 -13.10
C ASP A 56 -11.32 -14.02 -13.92
N SER A 57 -10.08 -13.50 -13.84
CA SER A 57 -8.88 -14.10 -14.45
C SER A 57 -7.62 -13.64 -13.74
N GLY A 58 -6.49 -14.23 -14.10
CA GLY A 58 -5.18 -13.99 -13.52
C GLY A 58 -4.80 -14.98 -12.44
N GLU A 59 -3.52 -15.01 -12.13
CA GLU A 59 -2.94 -15.95 -11.16
C GLU A 59 -2.21 -15.17 -10.07
N THR A 60 -2.23 -15.70 -8.85
CA THR A 60 -1.52 -15.13 -7.71
C THR A 60 -0.74 -16.23 -7.02
N GLU A 61 0.53 -15.94 -6.76
CA GLU A 61 1.45 -16.80 -6.02
C GLU A 61 1.96 -16.06 -4.80
N PHE A 62 2.10 -16.79 -3.70
CA PHE A 62 2.76 -16.31 -2.49
C PHE A 62 3.85 -17.30 -2.10
N PHE A 63 5.05 -16.79 -1.82
CA PHE A 63 6.19 -17.63 -1.40
C PHE A 63 6.50 -18.75 -2.41
N GLY A 64 6.25 -18.53 -3.71
CA GLY A 64 6.39 -19.51 -4.78
C GLY A 64 5.29 -20.57 -4.83
N MET A 65 4.22 -20.41 -4.07
CA MET A 65 3.04 -21.30 -4.07
C MET A 65 1.85 -20.61 -4.73
N PRO A 66 1.14 -21.26 -5.67
CA PRO A 66 -0.15 -20.76 -6.16
C PRO A 66 -1.10 -20.54 -4.99
N PHE A 67 -1.79 -19.39 -4.99
CA PHE A 67 -2.74 -19.07 -3.91
C PHE A 67 -3.87 -20.11 -3.85
N ARG A 68 -4.42 -20.43 -5.00
CA ARG A 68 -5.52 -21.40 -5.11
C ARG A 68 -5.05 -22.80 -4.70
N GLY A 69 -5.70 -23.35 -3.70
CA GLY A 69 -5.36 -24.67 -3.12
C GLY A 69 -4.33 -24.63 -2.00
N ASN A 70 -3.69 -23.49 -1.74
CA ASN A 70 -2.72 -23.31 -0.66
C ASN A 70 -3.10 -22.18 0.31
N GLU A 71 -4.35 -21.70 0.27
CA GLU A 71 -4.82 -20.49 0.98
C GLU A 71 -4.50 -20.52 2.47
N ASN A 72 -4.72 -21.67 3.12
CA ASN A 72 -4.46 -21.81 4.54
C ASN A 72 -2.96 -21.73 4.88
N ALA A 73 -2.10 -22.38 4.10
CA ALA A 73 -0.66 -22.38 4.31
C ALA A 73 -0.06 -20.98 4.06
N ILE A 74 -0.57 -20.29 3.05
CA ILE A 74 -0.17 -18.93 2.68
C ILE A 74 -0.61 -17.94 3.76
N LYS A 75 -1.88 -17.98 4.20
CA LYS A 75 -2.42 -17.07 5.23
C LYS A 75 -1.73 -17.20 6.58
N GLN A 76 -1.09 -18.33 6.87
CA GLN A 76 -0.25 -18.48 8.06
C GLN A 76 1.01 -17.57 8.05
N GLN A 77 1.40 -17.06 6.89
CA GLN A 77 2.62 -16.27 6.69
C GLN A 77 2.36 -14.83 6.26
N ILE A 78 1.08 -14.44 6.14
CA ILE A 78 0.67 -13.08 5.73
C ILE A 78 0.02 -12.36 6.90
N GLY A 79 0.43 -11.12 7.15
CA GLY A 79 -0.29 -10.18 7.98
C GLY A 79 -1.14 -9.26 7.10
N PHE A 80 -2.44 -9.19 7.38
CA PHE A 80 -3.35 -8.28 6.68
C PHE A 80 -3.91 -7.24 7.65
N VAL A 81 -3.75 -5.97 7.31
CA VAL A 81 -4.33 -4.84 8.03
C VAL A 81 -5.33 -4.14 7.11
N PRO A 82 -6.63 -4.40 7.28
CA PRO A 82 -7.65 -3.72 6.48
C PRO A 82 -7.77 -2.25 6.90
N GLY A 83 -8.10 -1.38 5.94
CA GLY A 83 -8.46 0.00 6.22
C GLY A 83 -9.73 0.09 7.07
N GLY A 84 -9.73 0.98 8.07
CA GLY A 84 -10.88 1.16 8.96
C GLY A 84 -11.10 -0.01 9.92
N VAL A 85 -10.07 -0.42 10.60
CA VAL A 85 -10.05 -1.61 11.48
C VAL A 85 -11.03 -1.51 12.64
N ASP A 86 -12.18 -2.16 12.51
CA ASP A 86 -13.11 -2.43 13.61
C ASP A 86 -13.14 -3.93 13.97
N TYR A 87 -12.03 -4.40 14.55
CA TYR A 87 -12.01 -5.74 15.16
C TYR A 87 -12.87 -5.76 16.39
N TYR A 88 -14.01 -6.44 16.37
CA TYR A 88 -14.84 -6.72 17.55
C TYR A 88 -14.78 -5.60 18.58
N PRO A 89 -15.35 -4.43 18.32
CA PRO A 89 -15.06 -3.17 19.04
C PRO A 89 -15.32 -3.24 20.54
N LYS A 90 -16.14 -4.20 20.99
CA LYS A 90 -16.52 -4.39 22.39
C LYS A 90 -15.79 -5.53 23.11
N SER A 91 -14.96 -6.30 22.41
CA SER A 91 -14.19 -7.38 23.02
C SER A 91 -12.89 -6.88 23.59
N LYS A 92 -12.47 -7.35 24.75
CA LYS A 92 -11.18 -6.98 25.33
C LYS A 92 -10.04 -7.46 24.44
N ILE A 93 -8.96 -6.69 24.35
CA ILE A 93 -7.78 -7.00 23.52
C ILE A 93 -7.21 -8.37 23.89
N ARG A 94 -7.12 -8.72 25.19
CA ARG A 94 -6.71 -10.07 25.61
C ARG A 94 -7.57 -11.19 25.00
N THR A 95 -8.86 -10.94 24.81
CA THR A 95 -9.77 -11.92 24.19
C THR A 95 -9.50 -12.03 22.70
N LEU A 96 -9.24 -10.90 22.01
CA LEU A 96 -8.86 -10.88 20.60
C LEU A 96 -7.54 -11.62 20.37
N VAL A 97 -6.53 -11.34 21.18
CA VAL A 97 -5.24 -12.04 21.16
C VAL A 97 -5.47 -13.55 21.34
N GLY A 98 -6.17 -13.97 22.39
CA GLY A 98 -6.41 -15.40 22.67
C GLY A 98 -7.29 -16.11 21.64
N VAL A 99 -8.15 -15.39 20.90
CA VAL A 99 -8.88 -15.96 19.77
C VAL A 99 -7.98 -16.06 18.54
N THR A 100 -7.25 -14.98 18.22
CA THR A 100 -6.37 -14.92 17.05
C THR A 100 -5.27 -15.98 17.14
N SER A 101 -4.66 -16.15 18.31
CA SER A 101 -3.58 -17.14 18.52
C SER A 101 -3.97 -18.56 18.11
N ARG A 102 -5.27 -18.93 18.25
CA ARG A 102 -5.76 -20.28 17.91
C ARG A 102 -5.80 -20.57 16.40
N PHE A 103 -5.75 -19.52 15.56
CA PHE A 103 -5.76 -19.68 14.11
C PHE A 103 -4.37 -19.85 13.51
N TYR A 104 -3.32 -19.51 14.26
CA TYR A 104 -1.95 -19.51 13.77
C TYR A 104 -1.08 -20.53 14.49
N LYS A 105 -0.44 -21.42 13.71
CA LYS A 105 0.39 -22.50 14.26
C LYS A 105 1.68 -22.00 14.90
N ASN A 106 2.23 -20.91 14.35
CA ASN A 106 3.50 -20.31 14.76
C ASN A 106 3.28 -19.06 15.64
N TRP A 107 2.17 -19.02 16.37
CA TRP A 107 1.92 -17.92 17.30
C TRP A 107 2.97 -17.88 18.40
N ASP A 108 3.55 -16.71 18.60
CA ASP A 108 4.52 -16.43 19.68
C ASP A 108 3.91 -15.43 20.67
N GLU A 109 3.54 -15.94 21.86
CA GLU A 109 2.93 -15.13 22.92
C GLU A 109 3.90 -14.07 23.45
N LYS A 110 5.22 -14.42 23.51
CA LYS A 110 6.24 -13.49 24.01
C LYS A 110 6.38 -12.30 23.07
N VAL A 111 6.43 -12.53 21.76
CA VAL A 111 6.45 -11.47 20.75
C VAL A 111 5.18 -10.61 20.83
N CYS A 112 4.03 -11.24 21.04
CA CYS A 112 2.76 -10.52 21.22
C CYS A 112 2.80 -9.57 22.41
N ASP A 113 3.22 -10.06 23.57
CA ASP A 113 3.29 -9.26 24.80
C ASP A 113 4.32 -8.12 24.66
N GLU A 114 5.52 -8.39 24.12
CA GLU A 114 6.54 -7.38 23.87
C GLU A 114 6.05 -6.27 22.93
N LEU A 115 5.29 -6.61 21.88
CA LEU A 115 4.74 -5.62 20.95
C LEU A 115 3.59 -4.83 21.57
N LEU A 116 2.72 -5.47 22.35
CA LEU A 116 1.66 -4.77 23.08
C LEU A 116 2.25 -3.74 24.06
N ASP A 117 3.29 -4.13 24.80
CA ASP A 117 3.99 -3.25 25.73
C ASP A 117 4.71 -2.11 24.98
N ARG A 118 5.47 -2.43 23.92
CA ARG A 118 6.16 -1.44 23.06
C ARG A 118 5.21 -0.40 22.49
N PHE A 119 4.01 -0.81 22.08
CA PHE A 119 3.01 0.08 21.49
C PHE A 119 2.07 0.71 22.51
N GLY A 120 2.25 0.42 23.80
CA GLY A 120 1.44 0.95 24.88
C GLY A 120 -0.03 0.54 24.80
N ILE A 121 -0.31 -0.70 24.39
CA ILE A 121 -1.67 -1.23 24.19
C ILE A 121 -2.10 -2.08 25.39
N PRO A 122 -2.91 -1.56 26.32
CA PRO A 122 -3.36 -2.33 27.48
C PRO A 122 -4.33 -3.44 27.07
N GLN A 123 -4.03 -4.67 27.44
CA GLN A 123 -4.86 -5.85 27.12
C GLN A 123 -6.26 -5.82 27.77
N SER A 124 -6.46 -4.97 28.79
CA SER A 124 -7.76 -4.78 29.47
C SER A 124 -8.73 -3.90 28.70
N LYS A 125 -8.25 -3.06 27.78
CA LYS A 125 -9.07 -2.20 26.92
C LYS A 125 -9.76 -2.97 25.80
N THR A 126 -10.69 -2.28 25.15
CA THR A 126 -11.35 -2.72 23.91
C THR A 126 -10.81 -1.91 22.71
N PRO A 127 -10.89 -2.39 21.45
CA PRO A 127 -10.52 -1.62 20.29
C PRO A 127 -11.22 -0.27 20.16
N SER A 128 -12.47 -0.15 20.63
CA SER A 128 -13.19 1.13 20.62
C SER A 128 -12.57 2.20 21.53
N GLU A 129 -11.76 1.81 22.50
CA GLU A 129 -11.05 2.71 23.41
C GLU A 129 -9.64 3.08 22.91
N LEU A 130 -9.23 2.57 21.75
CA LEU A 130 -7.93 2.86 21.14
C LEU A 130 -8.05 4.02 20.15
N SER A 131 -6.98 4.82 20.05
CA SER A 131 -6.82 5.76 18.94
C SER A 131 -6.69 5.01 17.60
N ALA A 132 -6.86 5.70 16.47
CA ALA A 132 -6.69 5.11 15.15
C ALA A 132 -5.29 4.49 14.99
N GLY A 133 -4.23 5.20 15.39
CA GLY A 133 -2.86 4.68 15.35
C GLY A 133 -2.65 3.45 16.24
N MET A 134 -3.20 3.43 17.45
CA MET A 134 -3.14 2.25 18.32
C MET A 134 -3.88 1.04 17.71
N LYS A 135 -4.98 1.25 16.98
CA LYS A 135 -5.69 0.17 16.29
C LYS A 135 -4.81 -0.46 15.19
N VAL A 136 -4.10 0.35 14.40
CA VAL A 136 -3.17 -0.15 13.39
C VAL A 136 -2.00 -0.89 14.06
N LYS A 137 -1.43 -0.35 15.13
CA LYS A 137 -0.37 -1.01 15.92
C LYS A 137 -0.85 -2.34 16.51
N LEU A 138 -2.10 -2.43 16.99
CA LEU A 138 -2.70 -3.71 17.43
C LEU A 138 -2.78 -4.72 16.28
N ALA A 139 -3.23 -4.30 15.10
CA ALA A 139 -3.30 -5.17 13.93
C ALA A 139 -1.91 -5.68 13.51
N LEU A 140 -0.89 -4.80 13.52
CA LEU A 140 0.50 -5.19 13.31
C LEU A 140 1.00 -6.17 14.38
N THR A 141 0.69 -5.94 15.66
CA THR A 141 1.02 -6.86 16.74
C THR A 141 0.49 -8.26 16.45
N LEU A 142 -0.80 -8.38 16.11
CA LEU A 142 -1.41 -9.67 15.79
C LEU A 142 -0.75 -10.35 14.58
N ALA A 143 -0.41 -9.58 13.54
CA ALA A 143 0.25 -10.08 12.34
C ALA A 143 1.69 -10.56 12.62
N LEU A 144 2.45 -9.80 13.37
CA LEU A 144 3.86 -10.11 13.68
C LEU A 144 3.99 -11.27 14.66
N SER A 145 3.04 -11.42 15.59
CA SER A 145 3.03 -12.50 16.58
C SER A 145 2.89 -13.91 16.01
N HIS A 146 2.44 -14.04 14.76
CA HIS A 146 2.42 -15.34 14.07
C HIS A 146 3.55 -15.50 13.05
N GLY A 147 4.53 -14.59 13.01
CA GLY A 147 5.67 -14.65 12.13
C GLY A 147 5.35 -14.33 10.67
N ALA A 148 4.49 -13.33 10.42
CA ALA A 148 4.20 -12.88 9.06
C ALA A 148 5.49 -12.44 8.33
N LYS A 149 5.67 -12.94 7.12
CA LYS A 149 6.79 -12.59 6.23
C LYS A 149 6.41 -11.52 5.22
N LEU A 150 5.12 -11.36 4.99
CA LEU A 150 4.54 -10.36 4.11
C LEU A 150 3.42 -9.64 4.84
N LEU A 151 3.45 -8.32 4.82
CA LEU A 151 2.37 -7.47 5.30
C LEU A 151 1.63 -6.86 4.12
N ILE A 152 0.31 -6.95 4.13
CA ILE A 152 -0.58 -6.28 3.17
C ILE A 152 -1.45 -5.31 3.96
N LEU A 153 -1.29 -4.02 3.70
CA LEU A 153 -1.92 -2.96 4.49
C LEU A 153 -2.81 -2.11 3.56
N ASP A 154 -4.10 -2.01 3.87
CA ASP A 154 -5.03 -1.19 3.10
C ASP A 154 -5.21 0.17 3.80
N GLU A 155 -4.61 1.21 3.23
CA GLU A 155 -4.63 2.60 3.73
C GLU A 155 -4.27 2.74 5.23
N PRO A 156 -3.14 2.19 5.70
CA PRO A 156 -2.83 2.08 7.13
C PRO A 156 -2.61 3.43 7.81
N THR A 157 -2.28 4.47 7.07
CA THR A 157 -1.99 5.83 7.56
C THR A 157 -3.19 6.77 7.49
N SER A 158 -4.27 6.32 6.85
CA SER A 158 -5.47 7.15 6.65
C SER A 158 -6.14 7.48 8.00
N GLY A 159 -6.42 8.77 8.21
CA GLY A 159 -7.06 9.26 9.44
C GLY A 159 -6.15 9.28 10.68
N LEU A 160 -4.84 9.03 10.52
CA LEU A 160 -3.87 9.23 11.59
C LEU A 160 -3.46 10.71 11.68
N ASP A 161 -3.17 11.16 12.90
CA ASP A 161 -2.47 12.42 13.10
C ASP A 161 -1.03 12.33 12.58
N PRO A 162 -0.35 13.46 12.32
CA PRO A 162 0.98 13.46 11.73
C PRO A 162 2.03 12.67 12.52
N VAL A 163 1.97 12.69 13.86
CA VAL A 163 2.93 11.98 14.73
C VAL A 163 2.70 10.47 14.66
N SER A 164 1.46 10.02 14.86
CA SER A 164 1.10 8.59 14.77
C SER A 164 1.41 8.01 13.38
N ARG A 165 1.28 8.83 12.34
CA ARG A 165 1.60 8.45 10.97
C ARG A 165 3.11 8.26 10.78
N ASP A 166 3.93 9.21 11.25
CA ASP A 166 5.39 9.11 11.17
C ASP A 166 5.91 7.90 11.94
N GLU A 167 5.42 7.69 13.16
CA GLU A 167 5.74 6.49 13.96
C GLU A 167 5.39 5.18 13.24
N LEU A 168 4.25 5.12 12.54
CA LEU A 168 3.87 3.94 11.78
C LEU A 168 4.84 3.68 10.61
N LEU A 169 5.23 4.72 9.87
CA LEU A 169 6.19 4.60 8.78
C LEU A 169 7.57 4.14 9.28
N ASP A 170 8.02 4.62 10.45
CA ASP A 170 9.24 4.13 11.10
C ASP A 170 9.16 2.64 11.42
N ILE A 171 8.00 2.18 11.95
CA ILE A 171 7.77 0.75 12.20
C ILE A 171 7.89 -0.05 10.88
N LEU A 172 7.30 0.41 9.78
CA LEU A 172 7.39 -0.28 8.49
C LEU A 172 8.83 -0.34 7.98
N LEU A 173 9.60 0.75 8.13
CA LEU A 173 11.02 0.80 7.75
C LEU A 173 11.87 -0.18 8.58
N ASP A 174 11.59 -0.34 9.88
CA ASP A 174 12.28 -1.32 10.71
C ASP A 174 11.94 -2.76 10.30
N LEU A 175 10.66 -3.06 10.07
CA LEU A 175 10.22 -4.38 9.62
C LEU A 175 10.82 -4.76 8.25
N ARG A 176 11.00 -3.78 7.36
CA ARG A 176 11.72 -3.96 6.09
C ARG A 176 13.16 -4.42 6.30
N LYS A 177 13.88 -3.82 7.27
CA LYS A 177 15.27 -4.21 7.61
C LYS A 177 15.34 -5.65 8.11
N ASP A 178 14.29 -6.12 8.77
CA ASP A 178 14.14 -7.50 9.23
C ASP A 178 13.76 -8.49 8.12
N GLY A 179 13.69 -8.02 6.86
CA GLY A 179 13.40 -8.83 5.69
C GLY A 179 11.91 -9.05 5.40
N ILE A 180 11.01 -8.40 6.13
CA ILE A 180 9.57 -8.48 5.88
C ILE A 180 9.25 -7.67 4.62
N GLY A 181 8.53 -8.29 3.67
CA GLY A 181 7.99 -7.58 2.52
C GLY A 181 6.69 -6.86 2.88
N ILE A 182 6.50 -5.68 2.34
CA ILE A 182 5.35 -4.84 2.69
C ILE A 182 4.68 -4.31 1.41
N LEU A 183 3.39 -4.57 1.26
CA LEU A 183 2.54 -3.94 0.26
C LEU A 183 1.53 -3.06 0.99
N PHE A 184 1.63 -1.76 0.85
CA PHE A 184 0.65 -0.86 1.46
C PHE A 184 -0.04 0.03 0.43
N SER A 185 -1.36 0.09 0.49
CA SER A 185 -2.11 1.04 -0.32
C SER A 185 -2.16 2.39 0.37
N THR A 186 -2.05 3.45 -0.41
CA THR A 186 -2.23 4.81 0.08
C THR A 186 -2.71 5.75 -1.04
N HIS A 187 -3.29 6.87 -0.66
CA HIS A 187 -3.50 8.03 -1.51
C HIS A 187 -2.66 9.24 -1.05
N ILE A 188 -1.80 9.02 -0.05
CA ILE A 188 -0.97 10.04 0.59
C ILE A 188 0.45 9.91 0.04
N ILE A 189 0.87 10.87 -0.76
CA ILE A 189 2.12 10.81 -1.52
C ILE A 189 3.34 10.86 -0.61
N SER A 190 3.29 11.69 0.44
CA SER A 190 4.40 11.79 1.39
C SER A 190 4.71 10.50 2.15
N ASP A 191 3.78 9.54 2.24
CA ASP A 191 4.07 8.21 2.79
C ASP A 191 4.99 7.42 1.87
N LEU A 192 4.78 7.56 0.55
CA LEU A 192 5.60 6.89 -0.45
C LEU A 192 7.01 7.46 -0.48
N GLU A 193 7.13 8.79 -0.49
CA GLU A 193 8.44 9.48 -0.47
C GLU A 193 9.25 9.09 0.76
N ARG A 194 8.57 8.87 1.90
CA ARG A 194 9.23 8.51 3.15
C ARG A 194 9.62 7.05 3.25
N ALA A 195 8.79 6.13 2.79
CA ALA A 195 8.94 4.72 3.14
C ALA A 195 8.98 3.75 1.95
N ALA A 196 8.47 4.10 0.77
CA ALA A 196 8.41 3.15 -0.34
C ALA A 196 9.74 3.03 -1.08
N ASP A 197 10.14 1.80 -1.38
CA ASP A 197 11.25 1.52 -2.30
C ASP A 197 10.77 1.60 -3.75
N ARG A 198 9.54 1.12 -3.99
CA ARG A 198 8.93 1.04 -5.31
C ARG A 198 7.45 1.45 -5.24
N ILE A 199 6.99 2.05 -6.31
CA ILE A 199 5.61 2.51 -6.49
C ILE A 199 4.95 1.70 -7.58
N VAL A 200 3.78 1.17 -7.27
CA VAL A 200 2.84 0.61 -8.23
C VAL A 200 1.65 1.56 -8.31
N TYR A 201 1.56 2.31 -9.40
CA TYR A 201 0.50 3.29 -9.62
C TYR A 201 -0.65 2.68 -10.41
N ILE A 202 -1.82 2.58 -9.76
CA ILE A 202 -3.05 2.10 -10.39
C ILE A 202 -3.97 3.27 -10.74
N ARG A 203 -4.48 3.26 -11.98
CA ARG A 203 -5.41 4.25 -12.49
C ARG A 203 -6.50 3.58 -13.33
N ASN A 204 -7.78 3.88 -13.01
CA ASN A 204 -8.94 3.31 -13.71
C ASN A 204 -8.85 1.78 -13.89
N GLY A 205 -8.41 1.06 -12.85
CA GLY A 205 -8.31 -0.38 -12.85
C GLY A 205 -7.08 -0.97 -13.54
N ASN A 206 -6.16 -0.15 -14.07
CA ASN A 206 -4.94 -0.57 -14.78
C ASN A 206 -3.68 -0.09 -14.06
N ILE A 207 -2.59 -0.85 -14.14
CA ILE A 207 -1.28 -0.37 -13.70
C ILE A 207 -0.74 0.63 -14.71
N ALA A 208 -0.62 1.88 -14.29
CA ALA A 208 -0.08 2.97 -15.11
C ALA A 208 1.45 3.08 -14.99
N ALA A 209 2.01 2.71 -13.83
CA ALA A 209 3.46 2.63 -13.63
C ALA A 209 3.81 1.61 -12.55
N ASP A 210 4.97 0.98 -12.69
CA ASP A 210 5.64 0.13 -11.70
C ASP A 210 7.13 0.47 -11.75
N ARG A 211 7.61 1.31 -10.80
CA ARG A 211 8.94 1.92 -10.80
C ARG A 211 9.44 2.12 -9.37
N THR A 212 10.76 2.17 -9.19
CA THR A 212 11.32 2.76 -7.98
C THR A 212 10.91 4.24 -7.86
N VAL A 213 10.88 4.78 -6.65
CA VAL A 213 10.53 6.21 -6.43
C VAL A 213 11.45 7.11 -7.26
N GLY A 214 12.76 6.86 -7.23
CA GLY A 214 13.74 7.65 -7.95
C GLY A 214 13.60 7.59 -9.48
N GLU A 215 13.31 6.40 -10.04
CA GLU A 215 13.03 6.25 -11.47
C GLU A 215 11.76 7.01 -11.88
N PHE A 216 10.70 6.90 -11.07
CA PHE A 216 9.43 7.59 -11.34
C PHE A 216 9.60 9.11 -11.33
N GLU A 217 10.36 9.66 -10.39
CA GLU A 217 10.71 11.09 -10.37
C GLU A 217 11.61 11.49 -11.54
N SER A 218 12.54 10.63 -11.97
CA SER A 218 13.47 10.95 -13.04
C SER A 218 12.84 10.98 -14.44
N ASP A 219 11.69 10.35 -14.63
CA ASP A 219 10.99 10.27 -15.90
C ASP A 219 10.36 11.62 -16.32
N TYR A 220 10.16 12.53 -15.37
CA TYR A 220 9.38 13.75 -15.60
C TYR A 220 10.07 15.00 -15.05
N ARG A 221 9.72 16.14 -15.67
CA ARG A 221 10.05 17.49 -15.20
C ARG A 221 8.80 18.34 -15.16
N LEU A 222 8.73 19.27 -14.23
CA LEU A 222 7.65 20.25 -14.11
C LEU A 222 8.00 21.48 -14.91
N LEU A 223 7.20 21.81 -15.90
CA LEU A 223 7.36 23.00 -16.72
C LEU A 223 6.30 24.04 -16.36
N PHE A 224 6.75 25.25 -15.98
CA PHE A 224 5.88 26.43 -15.86
C PHE A 224 5.96 27.24 -17.16
N TYR A 225 4.82 27.76 -17.63
CA TYR A 225 4.77 28.61 -18.82
C TYR A 225 3.57 29.58 -18.77
N THR A 226 3.73 30.72 -19.44
CA THR A 226 2.67 31.75 -19.62
C THR A 226 2.07 31.70 -21.02
N GLY A 227 2.82 31.25 -22.01
CA GLY A 227 2.39 30.96 -23.37
C GLY A 227 2.66 29.50 -23.69
N ARG A 228 1.70 28.82 -24.32
CA ARG A 228 1.83 27.38 -24.59
C ARG A 228 3.03 27.10 -25.51
N PRO A 229 4.03 26.32 -25.07
CA PRO A 229 5.18 25.99 -25.88
C PRO A 229 4.77 25.12 -27.08
N GLU A 230 5.39 25.40 -28.25
CA GLU A 230 5.15 24.63 -29.48
C GLU A 230 6.09 23.43 -29.55
N GLY A 231 5.61 22.32 -30.12
CA GLY A 231 6.42 21.13 -30.42
C GLY A 231 6.78 20.29 -29.18
N ILE A 232 6.16 20.56 -28.04
CA ILE A 232 6.41 19.81 -26.80
C ILE A 232 5.11 19.15 -26.34
N GLU A 233 5.20 17.86 -26.01
CA GLU A 233 4.10 17.13 -25.37
C GLU A 233 3.97 17.59 -23.91
N LEU A 234 2.83 18.18 -23.59
CA LEU A 234 2.46 18.60 -22.24
C LEU A 234 1.50 17.59 -21.62
N ILE A 235 1.85 17.10 -20.43
CA ILE A 235 1.08 16.08 -19.73
C ILE A 235 0.34 16.76 -18.55
N GLY A 236 -0.98 16.72 -18.56
CA GLY A 236 -1.85 17.12 -17.47
C GLY A 236 -1.72 18.60 -17.08
N GLU A 237 -2.04 19.50 -18.01
CA GLU A 237 -1.98 20.95 -17.77
C GLU A 237 -2.80 21.39 -16.55
N ARG A 238 -2.22 22.25 -15.72
CA ARG A 238 -2.85 22.88 -14.56
C ARG A 238 -2.73 24.39 -14.65
N ALA A 239 -3.86 25.07 -14.47
CA ALA A 239 -3.84 26.53 -14.36
C ALA A 239 -3.28 26.93 -13.00
N GLU A 240 -2.34 27.86 -13.01
CA GLU A 240 -1.77 28.55 -11.85
C GLU A 240 -2.21 30.03 -11.87
N ARG A 241 -1.86 30.78 -10.84
CA ARG A 241 -2.24 32.19 -10.72
C ARG A 241 -1.75 33.04 -11.90
N ASP A 242 -0.52 32.80 -12.34
CA ASP A 242 0.17 33.64 -13.33
C ASP A 242 0.57 32.85 -14.60
N GLY A 243 -0.01 31.66 -14.82
CA GLY A 243 0.33 30.82 -15.97
C GLY A 243 -0.23 29.41 -15.84
N PHE A 244 0.55 28.46 -16.33
CA PHE A 244 0.21 27.04 -16.34
C PHE A 244 1.41 26.21 -15.92
N THR A 245 1.16 25.06 -15.29
CA THR A 245 2.13 24.00 -15.10
C THR A 245 1.72 22.75 -15.86
N ALA A 246 2.69 21.99 -16.36
CA ALA A 246 2.51 20.67 -16.96
C ALA A 246 3.75 19.82 -16.75
N LEU A 247 3.59 18.50 -16.78
CA LEU A 247 4.76 17.62 -16.89
C LEU A 247 5.21 17.56 -18.34
N VAL A 248 6.52 17.46 -18.48
CA VAL A 248 7.21 17.10 -19.71
C VAL A 248 8.13 15.92 -19.43
N LYS A 249 8.44 15.13 -20.45
CA LYS A 249 9.42 14.05 -20.33
C LYS A 249 10.81 14.62 -20.05
N SER A 250 11.58 13.96 -19.19
CA SER A 250 12.91 14.44 -18.76
C SER A 250 13.88 14.63 -19.93
N GLU A 251 13.74 13.83 -20.98
CA GLU A 251 14.54 13.91 -22.23
C GLU A 251 14.42 15.27 -22.96
N THR A 252 13.36 16.03 -22.69
CA THR A 252 13.20 17.39 -23.27
C THR A 252 14.22 18.38 -22.70
N GLY A 253 14.77 18.11 -21.52
CA GLY A 253 15.67 19.01 -20.79
C GLY A 253 14.99 20.28 -20.22
N LEU A 254 13.69 20.45 -20.42
CA LEU A 254 12.92 21.63 -20.03
C LEU A 254 12.29 21.45 -18.63
N GLY A 255 12.07 22.57 -17.95
CA GLY A 255 11.42 22.60 -16.64
C GLY A 255 12.36 22.24 -15.49
N GLU A 256 11.81 22.18 -14.28
CA GLU A 256 12.51 21.83 -13.05
C GLU A 256 12.29 20.35 -12.70
N LYS A 257 13.02 19.81 -11.72
CA LYS A 257 12.78 18.46 -11.21
C LYS A 257 11.35 18.41 -10.64
N ALA A 258 10.55 17.46 -11.15
CA ALA A 258 9.21 17.22 -10.61
C ALA A 258 9.29 16.36 -9.35
N GLY A 259 8.56 16.75 -8.31
CA GLY A 259 8.32 15.90 -7.14
C GLY A 259 7.26 14.85 -7.44
N LEU A 260 7.17 13.84 -6.59
CA LEU A 260 6.18 12.76 -6.75
C LEU A 260 4.74 13.30 -6.73
N GLU A 261 4.47 14.33 -5.90
CA GLU A 261 3.16 14.98 -5.84
C GLU A 261 2.78 15.65 -7.16
N ASP A 262 3.72 16.41 -7.75
CA ASP A 262 3.48 17.06 -9.04
C ASP A 262 3.22 16.03 -10.13
N ILE A 263 4.01 14.95 -10.17
CA ILE A 263 3.86 13.89 -11.15
C ILE A 263 2.48 13.27 -11.05
N MET A 264 2.06 12.86 -9.86
CA MET A 264 0.77 12.23 -9.65
C MET A 264 -0.40 13.16 -10.00
N LEU A 265 -0.31 14.43 -9.58
CA LEU A 265 -1.34 15.44 -9.84
C LEU A 265 -1.56 15.67 -11.34
N HIS A 266 -0.48 15.80 -12.08
CA HIS A 266 -0.53 16.06 -13.52
C HIS A 266 -0.90 14.82 -14.33
N LEU A 267 -0.40 13.63 -13.95
CA LEU A 267 -0.81 12.38 -14.58
C LEU A 267 -2.31 12.13 -14.43
N GLU A 268 -2.90 12.43 -13.27
CA GLU A 268 -4.35 12.30 -13.06
C GLU A 268 -5.17 13.26 -13.96
N ARG A 269 -4.62 14.40 -14.35
CA ARG A 269 -5.29 15.38 -15.24
C ARG A 269 -5.13 15.05 -16.72
N SER A 270 -4.14 14.25 -17.11
CA SER A 270 -3.83 13.93 -18.52
C SER A 270 -4.90 13.08 -19.23
N THR A 271 -6.00 12.73 -18.56
CA THR A 271 -7.07 11.83 -19.07
C THR A 271 -8.38 12.53 -19.38
N LYS A 272 -8.35 13.83 -19.56
CA LYS A 272 -9.55 14.54 -20.02
C LYS A 272 -9.52 14.78 -21.53
#